data_938ed657b1341575cecd9b93361529e9
#
_entry.id   938ed657b1341575cecd9b93361529e9
#
_cell.length_a   1.000
_cell.length_b   1.000
_cell.length_c   1.000
_cell.angle_alpha   90.00
_cell.angle_beta   90.00
_cell.angle_gamma   90.00
#
_symmetry.space_group_name_H-M   'P 1'
#
loop_
_entity.id
_entity.type
_entity.pdbx_description
1 polymer ?
#
loop_
_entity_poly.entity_id
_entity_poly.type
_entity_poly.pdbx_seq_one_letter_code
_entity_poly.pdbx_strand_id
1 'polypeptide(L)'
;MNEAEELLGIHLTELGLPFERQYPYAKGRRLRADFALLDSWLLIEITGGVYHGGAHGSVEGVLRDIDRLNAATLNLWRVLRFTPDQVKDGTAIATISRTLGAFALEEQARGAREPTT
;
A
#
# COMPACT_ATOMS: atom_id res chain seq x y z
N MET A 1 -11.31 8.26 -10.72
CA MET A 1 -9.98 7.61 -10.68
C MET A 1 -8.99 8.51 -11.39
N ASN A 2 -7.86 8.76 -10.82
CA ASN A 2 -6.90 9.65 -11.42
C ASN A 2 -5.89 8.88 -12.28
N GLU A 3 -5.11 9.64 -13.02
CA GLU A 3 -4.14 9.10 -13.97
C GLU A 3 -3.09 8.18 -13.31
N ALA A 4 -2.58 8.57 -12.15
CA ALA A 4 -1.59 7.76 -11.43
C ALA A 4 -2.17 6.43 -10.95
N GLU A 5 -3.42 6.43 -10.47
CA GLU A 5 -4.07 5.18 -10.09
C GLU A 5 -4.24 4.25 -11.27
N GLU A 6 -4.65 4.78 -12.42
CA GLU A 6 -4.79 3.95 -13.61
C GLU A 6 -3.46 3.36 -14.04
N LEU A 7 -2.41 4.18 -14.04
CA LEU A 7 -1.08 3.72 -14.43
C LEU A 7 -0.56 2.64 -13.49
N LEU A 8 -0.73 2.82 -12.19
CA LEU A 8 -0.28 1.80 -11.23
C LEU A 8 -1.07 0.49 -11.42
N GLY A 9 -2.37 0.59 -11.68
CA GLY A 9 -3.17 -0.59 -11.99
C GLY A 9 -2.64 -1.35 -13.21
N ILE A 10 -2.20 -0.64 -14.23
CA ILE A 10 -1.59 -1.23 -15.41
C ILE A 10 -0.27 -1.93 -15.03
N HIS A 11 0.57 -1.27 -14.26
CA HIS A 11 1.85 -1.84 -13.81
C HIS A 11 1.65 -3.12 -13.01
N LEU A 12 0.69 -3.12 -12.08
CA LEU A 12 0.38 -4.31 -11.28
C LEU A 12 -0.11 -5.46 -12.16
N THR A 13 -0.96 -5.14 -13.12
CA THR A 13 -1.48 -6.14 -14.06
C THR A 13 -0.35 -6.74 -14.91
N GLU A 14 0.56 -5.91 -15.39
CA GLU A 14 1.71 -6.37 -16.19
C GLU A 14 2.61 -7.32 -15.40
N LEU A 15 2.74 -7.12 -14.10
CA LEU A 15 3.50 -8.03 -13.23
C LEU A 15 2.70 -9.28 -12.84
N GLY A 16 1.44 -9.37 -13.25
CA GLY A 16 0.60 -10.51 -12.90
C GLY A 16 0.18 -10.53 -11.45
N LEU A 17 0.17 -9.38 -10.79
CA LEU A 17 -0.20 -9.28 -9.37
C LEU A 17 -1.70 -9.03 -9.24
N PRO A 18 -2.46 -9.94 -8.62
CA PRO A 18 -3.87 -9.70 -8.35
C PRO A 18 -4.03 -8.57 -7.33
N PHE A 19 -4.98 -7.71 -7.57
CA PHE A 19 -5.24 -6.58 -6.66
C PHE A 19 -6.72 -6.22 -6.63
N GLU A 20 -7.13 -5.58 -5.53
CA GLU A 20 -8.44 -4.97 -5.40
C GLU A 20 -8.27 -3.46 -5.34
N ARG A 21 -9.20 -2.72 -5.93
CA ARG A 21 -9.19 -1.25 -5.91
C ARG A 21 -10.13 -0.75 -4.83
N GLN A 22 -9.81 0.41 -4.27
CA GLN A 22 -10.66 1.09 -3.29
C GLN A 22 -11.11 0.13 -2.19
N TYR A 23 -10.14 -0.53 -1.60
CA TYR A 23 -10.39 -1.62 -0.67
C TYR A 23 -10.66 -1.13 0.75
N PRO A 24 -11.79 -1.53 1.36
CA PRO A 24 -12.09 -1.17 2.75
C PRO A 24 -11.28 -2.07 3.68
N TYR A 25 -10.31 -1.47 4.40
CA TYR A 25 -9.36 -2.25 5.18
C TYR A 25 -9.60 -2.26 6.69
N ALA A 26 -10.59 -1.52 7.15
CA ALA A 26 -10.89 -1.43 8.57
C ALA A 26 -12.39 -1.63 8.79
N LYS A 27 -12.75 -2.75 9.38
CA LYS A 27 -14.15 -3.12 9.59
C LYS A 27 -14.90 -2.03 10.39
N GLY A 28 -16.08 -1.67 9.90
CA GLY A 28 -16.93 -0.68 10.56
C GLY A 28 -16.48 0.77 10.34
N ARG A 29 -15.47 1.00 9.52
CA ARG A 29 -14.98 2.33 9.23
C ARG A 29 -15.00 2.61 7.73
N ARG A 30 -15.02 3.89 7.37
CA ARG A 30 -15.05 4.31 5.96
C ARG A 30 -13.65 4.60 5.42
N LEU A 31 -12.71 3.72 5.73
CA LEU A 31 -11.34 3.86 5.28
C LEU A 31 -11.11 2.90 4.12
N ARG A 32 -10.60 3.42 3.00
CA ARG A 32 -10.31 2.64 1.81
C ARG A 32 -8.90 2.94 1.33
N ALA A 33 -8.20 1.90 0.91
CA ALA A 33 -6.91 2.05 0.27
C ALA A 33 -7.11 2.03 -1.25
N ASP A 34 -6.27 2.75 -1.98
CA ASP A 34 -6.36 2.78 -3.44
C ASP A 34 -6.21 1.39 -4.04
N PHE A 35 -5.30 0.59 -3.49
CA PHE A 35 -5.10 -0.80 -3.90
C PHE A 35 -4.83 -1.67 -2.69
N ALA A 36 -5.25 -2.93 -2.78
CA ALA A 36 -4.89 -3.96 -1.81
C ALA A 36 -4.39 -5.19 -2.55
N LEU A 37 -3.22 -5.67 -2.15
CA LEU A 37 -2.70 -6.95 -2.59
C LEU A 37 -3.02 -7.95 -1.47
N LEU A 38 -4.15 -8.65 -1.61
CA LEU A 38 -4.70 -9.47 -0.52
C LEU A 38 -3.77 -10.61 -0.11
N ASP A 39 -3.14 -11.23 -1.09
CA ASP A 39 -2.24 -12.37 -0.83
C ASP A 39 -1.05 -11.99 0.04
N SER A 40 -0.67 -10.72 0.03
CA SER A 40 0.51 -10.23 0.75
C SER A 40 0.16 -9.32 1.92
N TRP A 41 -1.11 -9.10 2.19
CA TRP A 41 -1.57 -8.16 3.22
C TRP A 41 -0.92 -6.79 3.06
N LEU A 42 -0.87 -6.30 1.83
CA LEU A 42 -0.25 -5.03 1.50
C LEU A 42 -1.26 -4.06 0.92
N LEU A 43 -1.37 -2.90 1.55
CA LEU A 43 -2.15 -1.78 1.03
C LEU A 43 -1.22 -0.81 0.32
N ILE A 44 -1.70 -0.23 -0.76
CA ILE A 44 -0.94 0.76 -1.53
C ILE A 44 -1.81 2.00 -1.66
N GLU A 45 -1.24 3.15 -1.30
CA GLU A 45 -1.93 4.43 -1.38
C GLU A 45 -1.10 5.42 -2.20
N ILE A 46 -1.78 6.21 -3.01
CA ILE A 46 -1.16 7.28 -3.77
C ILE A 46 -1.56 8.59 -3.13
N THR A 47 -0.57 9.31 -2.61
CA THR A 47 -0.82 10.54 -1.85
C THR A 47 -0.69 11.75 -2.76
N GLY A 48 -1.80 12.24 -3.29
CA GLY A 48 -1.79 13.35 -4.22
C GLY A 48 -1.68 14.73 -3.60
N GLY A 49 -2.07 14.88 -2.32
CA GLY A 49 -2.14 16.18 -1.67
C GLY A 49 -0.82 16.77 -1.22
N VAL A 50 0.26 16.02 -1.32
CA VAL A 50 1.60 16.42 -0.82
C VAL A 50 2.08 17.72 -1.47
N TYR A 51 1.78 17.91 -2.75
CA TYR A 51 2.30 19.03 -3.50
C TYR A 51 1.41 20.28 -3.51
N HIS A 52 0.26 20.21 -2.87
CA HIS A 52 -0.71 21.29 -2.97
C HIS A 52 -0.98 22.02 -1.66
N GLY A 53 -0.19 21.72 -0.65
CA GLY A 53 -0.34 22.37 0.66
C GLY A 53 -1.72 22.18 1.29
N GLY A 54 -2.46 21.17 0.86
CA GLY A 54 -3.82 20.94 1.34
C GLY A 54 -3.85 20.25 2.69
N ALA A 55 -4.65 19.18 2.78
CA ALA A 55 -4.89 18.47 4.03
C ALA A 55 -3.62 18.03 4.77
N HIS A 56 -2.58 17.69 4.04
CA HIS A 56 -1.32 17.23 4.66
C HIS A 56 -0.56 18.34 5.39
N GLY A 57 -0.79 19.59 5.05
CA GLY A 57 -0.17 20.71 5.73
C GLY A 57 -0.94 21.15 6.97
N SER A 58 -2.11 20.59 7.23
CA SER A 58 -2.96 20.98 8.35
C SER A 58 -2.85 19.98 9.49
N VAL A 59 -3.16 20.44 10.71
CA VAL A 59 -3.22 19.56 11.88
C VAL A 59 -4.24 18.44 11.66
N GLU A 60 -5.40 18.79 11.12
CA GLU A 60 -6.45 17.81 10.85
C GLU A 60 -6.01 16.74 9.85
N GLY A 61 -5.27 17.13 8.80
CA GLY A 61 -4.74 16.19 7.84
C GLY A 61 -3.72 15.25 8.44
N VAL A 62 -2.82 15.77 9.27
CA VAL A 62 -1.84 14.95 9.98
C VAL A 62 -2.53 13.93 10.89
N LEU A 63 -3.52 14.38 11.66
CA LEU A 63 -4.25 13.49 12.56
C LEU A 63 -4.99 12.39 11.80
N ARG A 64 -5.58 12.72 10.66
CA ARG A 64 -6.24 11.72 9.81
C ARG A 64 -5.25 10.68 9.29
N ASP A 65 -4.07 11.12 8.88
CA ASP A 65 -3.04 10.20 8.38
C ASP A 65 -2.55 9.26 9.47
N ILE A 66 -2.35 9.78 10.67
CA ILE A 66 -1.98 8.96 11.83
C ILE A 66 -3.06 7.92 12.10
N ASP A 67 -4.31 8.34 12.14
CA ASP A 67 -5.44 7.45 12.38
C ASP A 67 -5.53 6.35 11.31
N ARG A 68 -5.35 6.71 10.05
CA ARG A 68 -5.39 5.74 8.95
C ARG A 68 -4.29 4.69 9.06
N LEU A 69 -3.06 5.13 9.36
CA LEU A 69 -1.94 4.20 9.53
C LEU A 69 -2.14 3.27 10.72
N ASN A 70 -2.62 3.81 11.82
CA ASN A 70 -2.90 3.00 13.00
C ASN A 70 -4.00 1.98 12.73
N ALA A 71 -5.05 2.39 12.03
CA ALA A 71 -6.13 1.48 11.66
C ALA A 71 -5.65 0.35 10.76
N ALA A 72 -4.76 0.66 9.81
CA ALA A 72 -4.20 -0.36 8.94
C ALA A 72 -3.37 -1.37 9.74
N THR A 73 -2.50 -0.90 10.61
CA THR A 73 -1.67 -1.75 11.44
C THR A 73 -2.51 -2.61 12.38
N LEU A 74 -3.53 -2.03 12.99
CA LEU A 74 -4.44 -2.75 13.88
C LEU A 74 -5.16 -3.89 13.14
N ASN A 75 -5.40 -3.71 11.85
CA ASN A 75 -6.04 -4.73 11.01
C ASN A 75 -5.03 -5.59 10.25
N LEU A 76 -3.77 -5.57 10.68
CA LEU A 76 -2.69 -6.44 10.21
C LEU A 76 -2.20 -6.15 8.80
N TRP A 77 -2.44 -4.94 8.32
CA TRP A 77 -1.98 -4.53 7.00
C TRP A 77 -0.63 -3.83 7.05
N ARG A 78 0.18 -4.09 6.05
CA ARG A 78 1.37 -3.28 5.76
C ARG A 78 0.95 -2.23 4.74
N VAL A 79 1.58 -1.08 4.75
CA VAL A 79 1.20 0.03 3.86
C VAL A 79 2.41 0.58 3.14
N LEU A 80 2.28 0.76 1.82
CA LEU A 80 3.22 1.54 1.02
C LEU A 80 2.48 2.75 0.49
N ARG A 81 3.14 3.90 0.50
CA ARG A 81 2.59 5.14 -0.02
C ARG A 81 3.53 5.72 -1.06
N PHE A 82 2.94 6.23 -2.12
CA PHE A 82 3.68 6.82 -3.22
C PHE A 82 3.04 8.12 -3.66
N THR A 83 3.86 9.00 -4.23
CA THR A 83 3.37 10.19 -4.91
C THR A 83 3.02 9.82 -6.35
N PRO A 84 2.21 10.65 -7.04
CA PRO A 84 1.95 10.42 -8.46
C PRO A 84 3.23 10.36 -9.30
N ASP A 85 4.23 11.20 -8.99
CA ASP A 85 5.49 11.19 -9.71
C ASP A 85 6.24 9.87 -9.55
N GLN A 86 6.20 9.29 -8.36
CA GLN A 86 6.83 7.98 -8.12
C GLN A 86 6.14 6.84 -8.88
N VAL A 87 4.84 6.96 -9.12
CA VAL A 87 4.16 6.02 -10.00
C VAL A 87 4.66 6.18 -11.42
N LYS A 88 4.72 7.42 -11.90
CA LYS A 88 5.10 7.73 -13.29
C LYS A 88 6.54 7.37 -13.61
N ASP A 89 7.45 7.56 -12.67
CA ASP A 89 8.88 7.31 -12.91
C ASP A 89 9.29 5.84 -12.67
N GLY A 90 8.35 4.98 -12.30
CA GLY A 90 8.63 3.57 -12.07
C GLY A 90 9.09 3.22 -10.66
N THR A 91 9.29 4.20 -9.79
CA THR A 91 9.71 3.96 -8.41
C THR A 91 8.69 3.11 -7.66
N ALA A 92 7.40 3.41 -7.83
CA ALA A 92 6.35 2.71 -7.09
C ALA A 92 6.35 1.21 -7.43
N ILE A 93 6.29 0.86 -8.70
CA ILE A 93 6.22 -0.56 -9.07
C ILE A 93 7.50 -1.30 -8.71
N ALA A 94 8.66 -0.67 -8.83
CA ALA A 94 9.92 -1.28 -8.43
C ALA A 94 9.95 -1.52 -6.92
N THR A 95 9.46 -0.58 -6.13
CA THR A 95 9.40 -0.72 -4.67
C THR A 95 8.45 -1.84 -4.27
N ILE A 96 7.28 -1.91 -4.91
CA ILE A 96 6.31 -2.97 -4.65
C ILE A 96 6.93 -4.33 -4.94
N SER A 97 7.58 -4.46 -6.07
CA SER A 97 8.24 -5.70 -6.47
C SER A 97 9.28 -6.15 -5.44
N ARG A 98 10.13 -5.22 -5.00
CA ARG A 98 11.16 -5.52 -3.99
C ARG A 98 10.53 -5.86 -2.64
N THR A 99 9.45 -5.19 -2.27
CA THR A 99 8.74 -5.44 -1.02
C THR A 99 8.19 -6.87 -1.00
N LEU A 100 7.58 -7.31 -2.09
CA LEU A 100 7.04 -8.67 -2.18
C LEU A 100 8.16 -9.71 -2.15
N GLY A 101 9.30 -9.40 -2.77
CA GLY A 101 10.49 -10.24 -2.68
C GLY A 101 11.00 -10.38 -1.25
N ALA A 102 11.04 -9.27 -0.51
CA ALA A 102 11.45 -9.28 0.89
C ALA A 102 10.48 -10.10 1.75
N PHE A 103 9.17 -9.99 1.51
CA PHE A 103 8.17 -10.79 2.23
C PHE A 103 8.37 -12.28 1.97
N ALA A 104 8.65 -12.66 0.74
CA ALA A 104 8.90 -14.06 0.38
C ALA A 104 10.13 -14.62 1.09
N LEU A 105 11.20 -13.82 1.17
CA LEU A 105 12.40 -14.22 1.89
C LEU A 105 12.17 -14.36 3.38
N GLU A 106 11.40 -13.45 3.97
CA GLU A 106 11.02 -13.49 5.38
C GLU A 106 10.24 -14.76 5.69
N GLU A 107 9.31 -15.11 4.83
CA GLU A 107 8.50 -16.31 4.99
C GLU A 107 9.35 -17.58 4.88
N GLN A 108 10.29 -17.62 3.95
CA GLN A 108 11.24 -18.73 3.84
C GLN A 108 12.10 -18.85 5.09
N ALA A 109 12.59 -17.73 5.61
CA ALA A 109 13.39 -17.72 6.82
C ALA A 109 12.61 -18.25 8.03
N ARG A 110 11.34 -17.89 8.13
CA ARG A 110 10.45 -18.41 9.19
C ARG A 110 10.25 -19.91 9.06
N GLY A 111 9.98 -20.38 7.85
CA GLY A 111 9.85 -21.80 7.58
C GLY A 111 11.08 -22.59 7.96
N ALA A 112 12.27 -22.05 7.68
CA ALA A 112 13.54 -22.68 8.02
C ALA A 112 13.80 -22.73 9.53
N ARG A 113 13.15 -21.86 10.30
CA ARG A 113 13.30 -21.79 11.76
C ARG A 113 12.27 -22.61 12.51
N GLU A 114 11.27 -23.14 11.85
CA GLU A 114 10.26 -23.92 12.51
C GLU A 114 10.86 -25.21 13.05
N PRO A 115 10.58 -25.55 14.32
CA PRO A 115 11.15 -26.77 14.88
C PRO A 115 10.60 -27.99 14.16
N THR A 116 11.49 -28.85 13.75
CA THR A 116 11.12 -30.15 13.24
C THR A 116 10.90 -31.05 14.43
N THR A 117 9.66 -31.36 14.68
CA THR A 117 9.34 -32.27 15.77
C THR A 117 9.35 -33.72 15.33
#